data_1731cee93a640d853815255c8f1ec39e
#
_entry.id   1731cee93a640d853815255c8f1ec39e
#
_cell.length_a   1.000
_cell.length_b   1.000
_cell.length_c   1.000
_cell.angle_alpha   90.00
_cell.angle_beta   90.00
_cell.angle_gamma   90.00
#
_symmetry.space_group_name_H-M   'P 1'
#
loop_
_entity.id
_entity.type
_entity.pdbx_description
1 polymer ?
#
loop_
_entity_poly.entity_id
_entity_poly.type
_entity_poly.pdbx_seq_one_letter_code
_entity_poly.pdbx_strand_id
1 'polypeptide(L)'
;MKSKWYTLLSIIMLFSLLAACGGGGTSGDTGKAPGSGGAEAPSGDKGKTTVQFWHSLGGKNGEYMDALIQRFNASHEDIEVVGTFQGSYDETVTKLQQAIASDTGPDVSMLERAYVQMFADSEVLEVLTPYLEGSGISADDFTPGLMGHSVFNDQLVSLPLNRSTPILHVNKTLLDEQGLQIPTTWEELKEVANALVVKEGSEYKRYGVTMPYDTWYPIAMISQAGGTFFNDDNTSIGFGDNGVGAKMFAYLKDLQSTGALYYPPAQDSGNIVNSMFVEGKVGMMYQSTGSIGGLSSAVDFDYVTAFLPKDEVYANPTGGANVTMLSSSKNKEAAWEFIRWMEMEEEGGLEFILQSGYLPFTKKMVESEQIQELWAKEPNRKVAYDQLEFAVDTNKDVAWPEIMHEFFSAMEAIMYDSKDIPATLDTFKKETERILAQ
;
A
#
# COMPACT_ATOMS: atom_id res chain seq x y z
N MET A 1 -15.40 7.75 59.86
CA MET A 1 -16.19 6.64 60.52
C MET A 1 -16.35 5.55 59.49
N LYS A 2 -15.79 4.34 59.81
CA LYS A 2 -16.21 2.97 59.51
C LYS A 2 -16.47 2.66 58.02
N SER A 3 -15.95 1.62 57.40
CA SER A 3 -15.29 0.39 57.80
C SER A 3 -15.27 -0.48 56.53
N LYS A 4 -14.11 -0.92 56.05
CA LYS A 4 -13.62 -2.31 55.97
C LYS A 4 -14.66 -3.38 55.50
N TRP A 5 -14.32 -4.21 54.53
CA TRP A 5 -13.92 -5.64 54.61
C TRP A 5 -14.40 -6.36 53.35
N TYR A 6 -13.81 -7.26 52.73
CA TYR A 6 -12.91 -8.44 52.69
C TYR A 6 -13.10 -9.03 51.30
N THR A 7 -12.42 -9.93 50.68
CA THR A 7 -11.27 -10.79 50.93
C THR A 7 -10.81 -11.42 49.61
N LEU A 8 -9.54 -11.76 49.59
CA LEU A 8 -8.89 -12.73 48.69
C LEU A 8 -9.66 -14.04 48.51
N LEU A 9 -9.57 -14.65 47.31
CA LEU A 9 -9.44 -16.10 47.19
C LEU A 9 -8.59 -16.46 45.96
N SER A 10 -7.39 -16.89 46.27
CA SER A 10 -6.50 -17.69 45.40
C SER A 10 -6.99 -19.12 45.41
N ILE A 11 -7.07 -19.79 44.26
CA ILE A 11 -7.09 -21.26 44.20
C ILE A 11 -6.18 -21.72 43.07
N ILE A 12 -5.13 -22.39 43.52
CA ILE A 12 -4.20 -23.27 42.80
C ILE A 12 -4.87 -24.65 42.70
N MET A 13 -4.79 -25.30 41.53
CA MET A 13 -4.88 -26.75 41.38
C MET A 13 -4.24 -27.15 40.06
N LEU A 14 -3.04 -27.64 40.06
CA LEU A 14 -2.49 -28.98 40.33
C LEU A 14 -2.80 -30.03 39.25
N PHE A 15 -1.73 -30.49 38.70
CA PHE A 15 -1.42 -31.69 37.91
C PHE A 15 -2.26 -32.94 38.24
N SER A 16 -2.55 -33.74 37.23
CA SER A 16 -2.67 -35.18 37.35
C SER A 16 -2.22 -35.91 36.08
N LEU A 17 -1.04 -36.45 36.13
CA LEU A 17 -0.60 -37.60 35.35
C LEU A 17 -1.27 -38.85 35.90
N LEU A 18 -1.80 -39.72 35.05
CA LEU A 18 -2.08 -41.11 35.39
C LEU A 18 -1.83 -42.02 34.20
N ALA A 19 -0.74 -42.72 34.31
CA ALA A 19 -0.49 -43.96 33.59
C ALA A 19 -1.24 -45.10 34.30
N ALA A 20 -1.85 -45.98 33.53
CA ALA A 20 -2.29 -47.29 34.03
C ALA A 20 -2.08 -48.36 32.97
N CYS A 21 -1.15 -49.25 33.27
CA CYS A 21 -0.96 -50.55 32.63
C CYS A 21 -1.86 -51.62 33.27
N GLY A 22 -2.17 -52.65 32.49
CA GLY A 22 -2.51 -54.01 32.94
C GLY A 22 -3.95 -54.38 32.59
N GLY A 23 -4.27 -55.46 31.94
CA GLY A 23 -3.66 -56.70 31.70
C GLY A 23 -4.76 -57.75 31.52
N GLY A 24 -4.60 -58.66 30.58
CA GLY A 24 -5.05 -60.03 30.74
C GLY A 24 -6.25 -60.53 29.96
N GLY A 25 -6.02 -61.48 29.01
CA GLY A 25 -6.84 -62.65 28.89
C GLY A 25 -7.39 -63.05 27.51
N THR A 26 -6.58 -63.81 26.83
CA THR A 26 -6.80 -65.13 26.15
C THR A 26 -7.78 -65.27 24.99
N SER A 27 -7.19 -65.85 24.01
CA SER A 27 -7.48 -66.94 23.04
C SER A 27 -7.92 -66.54 21.65
N GLY A 28 -7.03 -66.69 20.70
CA GLY A 28 -6.97 -67.74 19.72
C GLY A 28 -7.70 -67.41 18.43
N ASP A 29 -6.97 -67.04 17.42
CA ASP A 29 -7.03 -67.85 16.18
C ASP A 29 -5.89 -67.45 15.25
N THR A 30 -5.34 -68.44 14.59
CA THR A 30 -4.23 -68.41 13.66
C THR A 30 -4.69 -67.89 12.28
N GLY A 31 -4.23 -66.69 11.90
CA GLY A 31 -4.42 -66.11 10.57
C GLY A 31 -3.09 -65.58 10.03
N LYS A 32 -2.60 -66.29 9.04
CA LYS A 32 -1.44 -66.10 8.20
C LYS A 32 -1.16 -64.63 7.83
N ALA A 33 0.05 -64.14 8.12
CA ALA A 33 0.57 -62.89 7.64
C ALA A 33 0.68 -62.85 6.14
N PRO A 34 0.20 -61.81 5.47
CA PRO A 34 0.62 -61.50 4.07
C PRO A 34 1.89 -60.66 4.16
N GLY A 35 2.79 -60.99 3.20
CA GLY A 35 4.12 -60.43 3.09
C GLY A 35 4.19 -58.92 3.05
N SER A 36 5.35 -58.43 3.49
CA SER A 36 5.83 -57.08 3.32
C SER A 36 5.88 -56.75 1.82
N GLY A 37 4.78 -56.22 1.34
CA GLY A 37 4.79 -55.44 0.12
C GLY A 37 5.45 -54.10 0.44
N GLY A 38 6.67 -53.91 -0.02
CA GLY A 38 7.26 -52.57 -0.06
C GLY A 38 6.30 -51.67 -0.81
N ALA A 39 5.79 -50.66 -0.15
CA ALA A 39 5.18 -49.57 -0.84
C ALA A 39 6.31 -48.96 -1.69
N GLU A 40 6.32 -49.25 -2.98
CA GLU A 40 6.98 -48.39 -3.94
C GLU A 40 6.43 -46.98 -3.67
N ALA A 41 7.33 -46.07 -3.32
CA ALA A 41 7.05 -44.63 -3.37
C ALA A 41 6.47 -44.35 -4.76
N PRO A 42 5.37 -43.58 -4.87
CA PRO A 42 4.82 -43.24 -6.17
C PRO A 42 5.98 -42.68 -6.99
N SER A 43 6.24 -43.30 -8.11
CA SER A 43 7.18 -42.83 -9.13
C SER A 43 6.81 -41.38 -9.44
N GLY A 44 7.74 -40.49 -9.17
CA GLY A 44 7.52 -39.04 -9.18
C GLY A 44 6.79 -38.57 -10.42
N ASP A 45 5.60 -38.15 -10.21
CA ASP A 45 5.10 -36.95 -10.83
C ASP A 45 6.18 -35.90 -10.51
N LYS A 46 6.84 -35.34 -11.52
CA LYS A 46 7.75 -34.22 -11.32
C LYS A 46 6.87 -33.08 -10.87
N GLY A 47 6.68 -32.97 -9.55
CA GLY A 47 5.80 -31.96 -8.96
C GLY A 47 6.25 -30.57 -9.45
N LYS A 48 5.28 -29.72 -9.73
CA LYS A 48 5.53 -28.33 -10.10
C LYS A 48 6.48 -27.69 -9.09
N THR A 49 7.38 -26.82 -9.56
CA THR A 49 8.16 -25.96 -8.68
C THR A 49 7.23 -24.94 -8.05
N THR A 50 7.12 -24.95 -6.73
CA THR A 50 6.24 -24.01 -6.00
C THR A 50 7.00 -22.72 -5.71
N VAL A 51 6.45 -21.58 -6.12
CA VAL A 51 6.92 -20.24 -5.82
C VAL A 51 5.99 -19.61 -4.78
N GLN A 52 6.54 -19.27 -3.63
CA GLN A 52 5.79 -18.55 -2.58
C GLN A 52 5.82 -17.05 -2.86
N PHE A 53 4.66 -16.45 -3.05
CA PHE A 53 4.51 -15.01 -3.29
C PHE A 53 3.72 -14.35 -2.17
N TRP A 54 4.32 -13.38 -1.49
CA TRP A 54 3.66 -12.57 -0.47
C TRP A 54 3.22 -11.22 -1.02
N HIS A 55 1.97 -10.84 -0.79
CA HIS A 55 1.42 -9.56 -1.23
C HIS A 55 0.55 -8.87 -0.18
N SER A 56 0.36 -7.55 -0.36
CA SER A 56 -0.41 -6.68 0.54
C SER A 56 -1.71 -6.18 -0.09
N LEU A 57 -2.15 -6.78 -1.20
CA LEU A 57 -3.38 -6.37 -1.87
C LEU A 57 -4.58 -7.08 -1.26
N GLY A 58 -5.50 -6.30 -0.68
CA GLY A 58 -6.76 -6.77 -0.15
C GLY A 58 -7.96 -6.27 -0.96
N GLY A 59 -9.16 -6.66 -0.54
CA GLY A 59 -10.41 -6.23 -1.18
C GLY A 59 -10.43 -6.55 -2.68
N LYS A 60 -10.93 -5.63 -3.49
CA LYS A 60 -11.06 -5.84 -4.94
C LYS A 60 -9.72 -6.02 -5.65
N ASN A 61 -8.69 -5.30 -5.22
CA ASN A 61 -7.35 -5.46 -5.80
C ASN A 61 -6.72 -6.83 -5.43
N GLY A 62 -7.07 -7.39 -4.27
CA GLY A 62 -6.72 -8.76 -3.91
C GLY A 62 -7.36 -9.78 -4.84
N GLU A 63 -8.65 -9.63 -5.16
CA GLU A 63 -9.33 -10.50 -6.13
C GLU A 63 -8.66 -10.43 -7.52
N TYR A 64 -8.20 -9.26 -7.95
CA TYR A 64 -7.47 -9.11 -9.22
C TYR A 64 -6.10 -9.78 -9.19
N MET A 65 -5.40 -9.71 -8.05
CA MET A 65 -4.12 -10.41 -7.86
C MET A 65 -4.31 -11.92 -7.84
N ASP A 66 -5.34 -12.42 -7.15
CA ASP A 66 -5.68 -13.85 -7.15
C ASP A 66 -5.98 -14.34 -8.56
N ALA A 67 -6.72 -13.55 -9.36
CA ALA A 67 -7.01 -13.86 -10.74
C ALA A 67 -5.75 -13.88 -11.63
N LEU A 68 -4.80 -12.96 -11.40
CA LEU A 68 -3.50 -12.94 -12.06
C LEU A 68 -2.71 -14.22 -11.76
N ILE A 69 -2.61 -14.60 -10.49
CA ILE A 69 -1.93 -15.84 -10.07
C ILE A 69 -2.59 -17.08 -10.68
N GLN A 70 -3.92 -17.14 -10.73
CA GLN A 70 -4.64 -18.24 -11.36
C GLN A 70 -4.33 -18.35 -12.87
N ARG A 71 -4.26 -17.22 -13.59
CA ARG A 71 -3.87 -17.22 -15.02
C ARG A 71 -2.45 -17.72 -15.21
N PHE A 72 -1.50 -17.26 -14.38
CA PHE A 72 -0.13 -17.76 -14.41
C PHE A 72 -0.09 -19.29 -14.23
N ASN A 73 -0.74 -19.79 -13.18
CA ASN A 73 -0.77 -21.23 -12.86
C ASN A 73 -1.45 -22.07 -13.92
N ALA A 74 -2.40 -21.49 -14.67
CA ALA A 74 -3.06 -22.16 -15.78
C ALA A 74 -2.19 -22.23 -17.05
N SER A 75 -1.28 -21.26 -17.24
CA SER A 75 -0.40 -21.19 -18.41
C SER A 75 0.95 -21.90 -18.22
N HIS A 76 1.29 -22.30 -16.98
CA HIS A 76 2.56 -22.95 -16.65
C HIS A 76 2.33 -24.35 -16.05
N GLU A 77 2.86 -25.37 -16.75
CA GLU A 77 2.68 -26.76 -16.31
C GLU A 77 3.67 -27.19 -15.21
N ASP A 78 4.83 -26.53 -15.12
CA ASP A 78 5.98 -26.89 -14.25
C ASP A 78 6.18 -25.93 -13.10
N ILE A 79 5.46 -24.82 -13.04
CA ILE A 79 5.53 -23.82 -11.95
C ILE A 79 4.14 -23.65 -11.35
N GLU A 80 4.09 -23.52 -10.03
CA GLU A 80 2.89 -23.16 -9.29
C GLU A 80 3.20 -22.01 -8.34
N VAL A 81 2.53 -20.88 -8.53
CA VAL A 81 2.62 -19.73 -7.61
C VAL A 81 1.54 -19.85 -6.55
N VAL A 82 1.95 -19.75 -5.29
CA VAL A 82 1.05 -19.69 -4.13
C VAL A 82 1.12 -18.27 -3.55
N GLY A 83 0.10 -17.47 -3.87
CA GLY A 83 -0.06 -16.12 -3.33
C GLY A 83 -0.58 -16.16 -1.90
N THR A 84 -0.02 -15.33 -1.03
CA THR A 84 -0.45 -15.21 0.36
C THR A 84 -0.59 -13.74 0.73
N PHE A 85 -1.82 -13.32 1.01
CA PHE A 85 -2.11 -11.98 1.53
C PHE A 85 -1.54 -11.84 2.95
N GLN A 86 -0.71 -10.82 3.17
CA GLN A 86 -0.01 -10.60 4.43
C GLN A 86 -0.59 -9.48 5.28
N GLY A 87 -1.63 -8.79 4.80
CA GLY A 87 -2.20 -7.61 5.46
C GLY A 87 -1.72 -6.30 4.83
N SER A 88 -1.57 -5.27 5.65
CA SER A 88 -1.04 -3.98 5.20
C SER A 88 0.43 -4.07 4.78
N TYR A 89 0.95 -3.00 4.17
CA TYR A 89 2.38 -2.92 3.84
C TYR A 89 3.27 -3.07 5.09
N ASP A 90 2.93 -2.40 6.19
CA ASP A 90 3.69 -2.47 7.45
C ASP A 90 3.66 -3.87 8.08
N GLU A 91 2.48 -4.52 8.04
CA GLU A 91 2.35 -5.90 8.51
C GLU A 91 3.18 -6.86 7.65
N THR A 92 3.19 -6.65 6.32
CA THR A 92 4.00 -7.45 5.38
C THR A 92 5.49 -7.28 5.66
N VAL A 93 5.96 -6.05 5.84
CA VAL A 93 7.35 -5.74 6.19
C VAL A 93 7.76 -6.42 7.49
N THR A 94 6.94 -6.28 8.55
CA THR A 94 7.19 -6.89 9.86
C THR A 94 7.30 -8.43 9.75
N LYS A 95 6.36 -9.05 9.05
CA LYS A 95 6.36 -10.51 8.85
C LYS A 95 7.54 -10.96 8.00
N LEU A 96 7.90 -10.19 6.97
CA LEU A 96 9.02 -10.50 6.08
C LEU A 96 10.35 -10.45 6.84
N GLN A 97 10.58 -9.43 7.68
CA GLN A 97 11.75 -9.36 8.55
C GLN A 97 11.88 -10.58 9.47
N GLN A 98 10.76 -11.00 10.08
CA GLN A 98 10.73 -12.19 10.94
C GLN A 98 11.00 -13.48 10.16
N ALA A 99 10.44 -13.60 8.96
CA ALA A 99 10.62 -14.76 8.09
C ALA A 99 12.06 -14.86 7.56
N ILE A 100 12.67 -13.74 7.18
CA ILE A 100 14.09 -13.68 6.78
C ILE A 100 14.99 -14.10 7.94
N ALA A 101 14.75 -13.56 9.16
CA ALA A 101 15.52 -13.91 10.35
C ALA A 101 15.43 -15.40 10.74
N SER A 102 14.35 -16.09 10.34
CA SER A 102 14.12 -17.53 10.61
C SER A 102 14.36 -18.44 9.39
N ASP A 103 14.87 -17.92 8.29
CA ASP A 103 15.10 -18.65 7.01
C ASP A 103 13.80 -19.32 6.48
N THR A 104 12.67 -18.64 6.64
CA THR A 104 11.34 -19.08 6.18
C THR A 104 10.66 -18.08 5.24
N GLY A 105 11.43 -17.18 4.65
CA GLY A 105 10.93 -16.16 3.74
C GLY A 105 10.32 -16.75 2.45
N PRO A 106 9.46 -15.98 1.75
CA PRO A 106 8.94 -16.38 0.45
C PRO A 106 10.02 -16.31 -0.64
N ASP A 107 9.71 -16.79 -1.84
CA ASP A 107 10.57 -16.60 -3.00
C ASP A 107 10.44 -15.17 -3.56
N VAL A 108 9.22 -14.67 -3.62
CA VAL A 108 8.85 -13.35 -4.16
C VAL A 108 8.03 -12.60 -3.12
N SER A 109 8.31 -11.33 -2.94
CA SER A 109 7.53 -10.45 -2.06
C SER A 109 7.20 -9.14 -2.73
N MET A 110 5.99 -8.68 -2.48
CA MET A 110 5.59 -7.31 -2.74
C MET A 110 6.05 -6.45 -1.57
N LEU A 111 6.77 -5.36 -1.85
CA LEU A 111 7.24 -4.39 -0.86
C LEU A 111 6.77 -2.99 -1.24
N GLU A 112 6.14 -2.29 -0.30
CA GLU A 112 5.91 -0.85 -0.48
C GLU A 112 7.27 -0.19 -0.77
N ARG A 113 7.28 0.70 -1.76
CA ARG A 113 8.50 1.23 -2.37
C ARG A 113 9.49 1.88 -1.36
N ALA A 114 8.98 2.54 -0.32
CA ALA A 114 9.84 3.21 0.66
C ALA A 114 10.61 2.23 1.56
N TYR A 115 10.14 0.99 1.67
CA TYR A 115 10.82 -0.06 2.45
C TYR A 115 11.87 -0.84 1.64
N VAL A 116 11.88 -0.72 0.31
CA VAL A 116 12.81 -1.50 -0.54
C VAL A 116 14.26 -1.23 -0.15
N GLN A 117 14.62 0.02 0.16
CA GLN A 117 15.98 0.37 0.56
C GLN A 117 16.48 -0.43 1.76
N MET A 118 15.68 -0.52 2.81
CA MET A 118 16.05 -1.24 4.04
C MET A 118 16.43 -2.70 3.77
N PHE A 119 15.70 -3.36 2.87
CA PHE A 119 15.99 -4.75 2.48
C PHE A 119 17.16 -4.83 1.50
N ALA A 120 17.32 -3.83 0.62
CA ALA A 120 18.46 -3.74 -0.30
C ALA A 120 19.79 -3.53 0.46
N ASP A 121 19.82 -2.64 1.43
CA ASP A 121 21.01 -2.36 2.26
C ASP A 121 21.39 -3.58 3.15
N SER A 122 20.40 -4.43 3.46
CA SER A 122 20.63 -5.69 4.17
C SER A 122 21.04 -6.86 3.24
N GLU A 123 21.18 -6.61 1.94
CA GLU A 123 21.58 -7.61 0.90
C GLU A 123 20.67 -8.85 0.85
N VAL A 124 19.41 -8.73 1.30
CA VAL A 124 18.45 -9.85 1.32
C VAL A 124 17.58 -9.92 0.06
N LEU A 125 17.69 -8.94 -0.83
CA LEU A 125 17.04 -8.93 -2.13
C LEU A 125 17.99 -9.44 -3.22
N GLU A 126 17.44 -10.18 -4.16
CA GLU A 126 18.19 -10.65 -5.35
C GLU A 126 18.38 -9.50 -6.33
N VAL A 127 19.56 -9.43 -6.94
CA VAL A 127 19.87 -8.48 -8.01
C VAL A 127 19.21 -8.96 -9.30
N LEU A 128 18.27 -8.17 -9.82
CA LEU A 128 17.45 -8.56 -10.97
C LEU A 128 18.08 -8.26 -12.33
N THR A 129 19.16 -7.44 -12.38
CA THR A 129 19.82 -7.06 -13.64
C THR A 129 20.18 -8.27 -14.53
N PRO A 130 20.81 -9.35 -14.01
CA PRO A 130 21.16 -10.49 -14.86
C PRO A 130 19.97 -11.20 -15.46
N TYR A 131 18.84 -11.23 -14.74
CA TYR A 131 17.60 -11.85 -15.18
C TYR A 131 16.90 -11.03 -16.27
N LEU A 132 16.89 -9.68 -16.13
CA LEU A 132 16.39 -8.79 -17.17
C LEU A 132 17.17 -8.96 -18.46
N GLU A 133 18.52 -8.83 -18.38
CA GLU A 133 19.42 -8.97 -19.53
C GLU A 133 19.26 -10.34 -20.22
N GLY A 134 19.19 -11.42 -19.43
CA GLY A 134 18.96 -12.78 -19.93
C GLY A 134 17.62 -12.97 -20.63
N SER A 135 16.63 -12.13 -20.31
CA SER A 135 15.29 -12.11 -20.92
C SER A 135 15.15 -11.08 -22.04
N GLY A 136 16.22 -10.31 -22.34
CA GLY A 136 16.19 -9.26 -23.36
C GLY A 136 15.34 -8.04 -22.94
N ILE A 137 15.14 -7.83 -21.64
CA ILE A 137 14.39 -6.73 -21.06
C ILE A 137 15.39 -5.69 -20.54
N SER A 138 15.07 -4.42 -20.68
CA SER A 138 15.85 -3.29 -20.21
C SER A 138 15.08 -2.50 -19.14
N ALA A 139 15.78 -1.85 -18.22
CA ALA A 139 15.16 -0.87 -17.32
C ALA A 139 14.45 0.27 -18.08
N ASP A 140 14.89 0.55 -19.31
CA ASP A 140 14.26 1.54 -20.19
C ASP A 140 12.89 1.09 -20.75
N ASP A 141 12.50 -0.17 -20.60
CA ASP A 141 11.17 -0.66 -20.99
C ASP A 141 10.10 -0.25 -19.99
N PHE A 142 10.51 0.17 -18.81
CA PHE A 142 9.61 0.62 -17.75
C PHE A 142 9.31 2.12 -17.84
N THR A 143 8.19 2.53 -17.24
CA THR A 143 7.79 3.93 -17.13
C THR A 143 8.73 4.67 -16.19
N PRO A 144 9.51 5.67 -16.65
CA PRO A 144 10.60 6.27 -15.86
C PRO A 144 10.18 6.77 -14.48
N GLY A 145 9.06 7.48 -14.38
CA GLY A 145 8.54 8.01 -13.12
C GLY A 145 8.15 6.94 -12.07
N LEU A 146 8.15 5.66 -12.44
CA LEU A 146 7.80 4.55 -11.55
C LEU A 146 9.00 3.72 -11.09
N MET A 147 10.19 3.97 -11.64
CA MET A 147 11.43 3.22 -11.33
C MET A 147 12.23 3.79 -10.16
N GLY A 148 11.80 4.88 -9.55
CA GLY A 148 12.56 5.62 -8.54
C GLY A 148 13.05 4.81 -7.34
N HIS A 149 12.34 3.74 -6.96
CA HIS A 149 12.69 2.86 -5.84
C HIS A 149 13.05 1.44 -6.30
N SER A 150 13.60 1.30 -7.50
CA SER A 150 13.99 0.00 -8.07
C SER A 150 15.48 -0.25 -8.00
N VAL A 151 16.30 0.83 -7.98
CA VAL A 151 17.75 0.77 -8.00
C VAL A 151 18.33 1.32 -6.70
N PHE A 152 19.14 0.52 -6.02
CA PHE A 152 19.88 0.88 -4.82
C PHE A 152 21.33 0.37 -4.96
N ASN A 153 22.31 1.19 -4.56
CA ASN A 153 23.73 0.86 -4.68
C ASN A 153 24.12 0.39 -6.10
N ASP A 154 23.59 1.06 -7.13
CA ASP A 154 23.75 0.71 -8.55
C ASP A 154 23.23 -0.69 -8.94
N GLN A 155 22.42 -1.33 -8.08
CA GLN A 155 21.80 -2.62 -8.33
C GLN A 155 20.31 -2.50 -8.48
N LEU A 156 19.75 -3.09 -9.53
CA LEU A 156 18.32 -3.23 -9.71
C LEU A 156 17.84 -4.40 -8.84
N VAL A 157 17.04 -4.14 -7.82
CA VAL A 157 16.59 -5.13 -6.83
C VAL A 157 15.06 -5.29 -6.77
N SER A 158 14.34 -4.46 -7.51
CA SER A 158 12.88 -4.53 -7.56
C SER A 158 12.35 -3.98 -8.87
N LEU A 159 11.11 -4.33 -9.21
CA LEU A 159 10.37 -3.78 -10.36
C LEU A 159 9.05 -3.18 -9.88
N PRO A 160 8.51 -2.14 -10.56
CA PRO A 160 7.25 -1.52 -10.19
C PRO A 160 6.08 -2.49 -10.40
N LEU A 161 5.16 -2.63 -9.45
CA LEU A 161 4.00 -3.52 -9.58
C LEU A 161 2.68 -2.73 -9.54
N ASN A 162 2.19 -2.42 -8.37
CA ASN A 162 0.92 -1.70 -8.20
C ASN A 162 1.16 -0.21 -7.94
N ARG A 163 1.83 0.45 -8.86
CA ARG A 163 2.21 1.85 -8.71
C ARG A 163 1.00 2.77 -8.87
N SER A 164 0.98 3.81 -8.07
CA SER A 164 -0.13 4.74 -7.96
C SER A 164 0.34 6.17 -7.70
N THR A 165 -0.58 7.12 -7.87
CA THR A 165 -0.45 8.49 -7.37
C THR A 165 -1.68 8.86 -6.57
N PRO A 166 -1.59 9.80 -5.61
CA PRO A 166 -2.78 10.39 -5.02
C PRO A 166 -3.42 11.31 -6.06
N ILE A 167 -4.74 11.23 -6.20
CA ILE A 167 -5.52 12.12 -7.07
C ILE A 167 -6.76 12.62 -6.35
N LEU A 168 -7.43 13.61 -6.92
CA LEU A 168 -8.71 14.09 -6.44
C LEU A 168 -9.85 13.30 -7.12
N HIS A 169 -10.65 12.59 -6.33
CA HIS A 169 -11.88 11.93 -6.73
C HIS A 169 -13.05 12.88 -6.48
N VAL A 170 -13.94 13.04 -7.45
CA VAL A 170 -14.97 14.08 -7.42
C VAL A 170 -16.33 13.49 -7.75
N ASN A 171 -17.30 13.73 -6.90
CA ASN A 171 -18.72 13.55 -7.22
C ASN A 171 -19.18 14.76 -8.08
N LYS A 172 -19.09 14.58 -9.39
CA LYS A 172 -19.38 15.63 -10.37
C LYS A 172 -20.84 16.09 -10.33
N THR A 173 -21.75 15.15 -10.05
CA THR A 173 -23.18 15.47 -9.89
C THR A 173 -23.39 16.54 -8.82
N LEU A 174 -22.76 16.40 -7.64
CA LEU A 174 -22.90 17.40 -6.58
C LEU A 174 -22.31 18.76 -6.94
N LEU A 175 -21.21 18.80 -7.68
CA LEU A 175 -20.63 20.05 -8.14
C LEU A 175 -21.57 20.72 -9.16
N ASP A 176 -22.09 19.97 -10.13
CA ASP A 176 -22.97 20.50 -11.17
C ASP A 176 -24.29 21.04 -10.63
N GLU A 177 -24.89 20.34 -9.67
CA GLU A 177 -26.10 20.80 -8.97
C GLU A 177 -25.95 22.18 -8.32
N GLN A 178 -24.73 22.57 -7.95
CA GLN A 178 -24.41 23.84 -7.33
C GLN A 178 -23.68 24.82 -8.26
N GLY A 179 -23.44 24.44 -9.51
CA GLY A 179 -22.71 25.26 -10.48
C GLY A 179 -21.23 25.44 -10.14
N LEU A 180 -20.65 24.51 -9.38
CA LEU A 180 -19.24 24.53 -8.97
C LEU A 180 -18.34 23.91 -10.02
N GLN A 181 -17.10 24.37 -10.08
CA GLN A 181 -16.06 23.81 -10.94
C GLN A 181 -15.16 22.88 -10.09
N ILE A 182 -14.48 21.94 -10.77
CA ILE A 182 -13.46 21.11 -10.14
C ILE A 182 -12.30 22.01 -9.72
N PRO A 183 -11.89 21.99 -8.45
CA PRO A 183 -10.84 22.87 -7.95
C PRO A 183 -9.46 22.46 -8.46
N THR A 184 -8.64 23.43 -8.81
CA THR A 184 -7.26 23.27 -9.29
C THR A 184 -6.23 23.83 -8.31
N THR A 185 -6.66 24.61 -7.32
CA THR A 185 -5.84 25.21 -6.27
C THR A 185 -6.41 24.90 -4.89
N TRP A 186 -5.59 25.02 -3.85
CA TRP A 186 -6.04 24.88 -2.46
C TRP A 186 -7.12 25.90 -2.09
N GLU A 187 -7.02 27.13 -2.61
CA GLU A 187 -8.04 28.16 -2.38
C GLU A 187 -9.37 27.74 -2.98
N GLU A 188 -9.37 27.34 -4.26
CA GLU A 188 -10.58 26.84 -4.93
C GLU A 188 -11.13 25.59 -4.23
N LEU A 189 -10.25 24.64 -3.78
CA LEU A 189 -10.68 23.48 -3.02
C LEU A 189 -11.41 23.88 -1.73
N LYS A 190 -10.89 24.86 -1.01
CA LYS A 190 -11.52 25.36 0.20
C LYS A 190 -12.90 25.97 -0.10
N GLU A 191 -13.03 26.79 -1.14
CA GLU A 191 -14.30 27.37 -1.54
C GLU A 191 -15.33 26.29 -1.91
N VAL A 192 -14.95 25.36 -2.81
CA VAL A 192 -15.82 24.26 -3.24
C VAL A 192 -16.17 23.34 -2.09
N ALA A 193 -15.21 22.96 -1.27
CA ALA A 193 -15.46 22.09 -0.13
C ALA A 193 -16.44 22.71 0.88
N ASN A 194 -16.30 24.01 1.20
CA ASN A 194 -17.25 24.70 2.06
C ASN A 194 -18.66 24.80 1.45
N ALA A 195 -18.76 25.03 0.14
CA ALA A 195 -20.06 25.07 -0.55
C ALA A 195 -20.80 23.74 -0.52
N LEU A 196 -20.07 22.61 -0.53
CA LEU A 196 -20.65 21.27 -0.51
C LEU A 196 -21.11 20.80 0.87
N VAL A 197 -20.79 21.52 1.96
CA VAL A 197 -21.19 21.14 3.32
C VAL A 197 -22.69 21.18 3.47
N VAL A 198 -23.27 20.10 4.00
CA VAL A 198 -24.67 20.07 4.42
C VAL A 198 -24.74 19.72 5.90
N LYS A 199 -25.42 20.59 6.67
CA LYS A 199 -25.55 20.45 8.11
C LYS A 199 -27.03 20.53 8.50
N GLU A 200 -27.48 19.61 9.33
CA GLU A 200 -28.82 19.61 9.93
C GLU A 200 -28.66 19.67 11.46
N GLY A 201 -29.01 20.82 12.02
CA GLY A 201 -28.75 21.10 13.44
C GLY A 201 -27.26 21.06 13.77
N SER A 202 -26.85 20.14 14.63
CA SER A 202 -25.44 19.94 15.01
C SER A 202 -24.75 18.85 14.17
N GLU A 203 -25.47 18.12 13.35
CA GLU A 203 -24.97 16.97 12.60
C GLU A 203 -24.58 17.35 11.17
N TYR A 204 -23.40 16.93 10.73
CA TYR A 204 -22.98 17.03 9.34
C TYR A 204 -23.57 15.84 8.55
N LYS A 205 -24.38 16.13 7.55
CA LYS A 205 -24.94 15.15 6.62
C LYS A 205 -24.03 14.93 5.41
N ARG A 206 -23.29 15.96 5.03
CA ARG A 206 -22.27 15.87 3.99
C ARG A 206 -21.13 16.82 4.31
N TYR A 207 -19.92 16.32 4.07
CA TYR A 207 -18.68 17.09 4.11
C TYR A 207 -18.26 17.47 2.67
N GLY A 208 -17.39 18.46 2.53
CA GLY A 208 -16.90 18.89 1.23
C GLY A 208 -15.82 17.97 0.68
N VAL A 209 -14.82 17.67 1.50
CA VAL A 209 -13.66 16.86 1.12
C VAL A 209 -13.24 15.91 2.26
N THR A 210 -12.59 14.82 1.90
CA THR A 210 -11.94 13.90 2.83
C THR A 210 -10.63 13.37 2.26
N MET A 211 -9.81 12.77 3.10
CA MET A 211 -8.62 11.99 2.74
C MET A 211 -8.39 10.89 3.78
N PRO A 212 -7.79 9.76 3.45
CA PRO A 212 -7.37 8.78 4.44
C PRO A 212 -6.40 9.39 5.47
N TYR A 213 -6.37 8.85 6.67
CA TYR A 213 -5.33 9.15 7.64
C TYR A 213 -4.05 8.41 7.23
N ASP A 214 -3.23 9.09 6.44
CA ASP A 214 -1.99 8.57 5.86
C ASP A 214 -1.02 9.75 5.63
N THR A 215 0.27 9.53 5.82
CA THR A 215 1.33 10.53 5.63
C THR A 215 1.49 10.96 4.17
N TRP A 216 1.07 10.13 3.24
CA TRP A 216 1.24 10.34 1.81
C TRP A 216 0.56 11.62 1.29
N TYR A 217 -0.65 11.93 1.79
CA TYR A 217 -1.38 13.14 1.39
C TYR A 217 -0.76 14.42 1.96
N PRO A 218 -0.41 14.52 3.25
CA PRO A 218 0.39 15.62 3.78
C PRO A 218 1.73 15.81 3.08
N ILE A 219 2.44 14.73 2.71
CA ILE A 219 3.69 14.81 1.94
C ILE A 219 3.43 15.42 0.56
N ALA A 220 2.35 15.04 -0.14
CA ALA A 220 1.95 15.68 -1.38
C ALA A 220 1.69 17.18 -1.18
N MET A 221 0.97 17.54 -0.13
CA MET A 221 0.67 18.94 0.20
C MET A 221 1.91 19.76 0.55
N ILE A 222 2.88 19.19 1.29
CA ILE A 222 4.18 19.81 1.53
C ILE A 222 4.87 20.14 0.21
N SER A 223 4.92 19.18 -0.72
CA SER A 223 5.54 19.36 -2.03
C SER A 223 4.79 20.40 -2.87
N GLN A 224 3.46 20.41 -2.84
CA GLN A 224 2.62 21.41 -3.53
C GLN A 224 2.83 22.82 -3.00
N ALA A 225 3.16 22.98 -1.72
CA ALA A 225 3.50 24.25 -1.11
C ALA A 225 4.99 24.65 -1.32
N GLY A 226 5.71 23.97 -2.22
CA GLY A 226 7.08 24.26 -2.57
C GLY A 226 8.12 23.78 -1.55
N GLY A 227 7.72 22.88 -0.63
CA GLY A 227 8.62 22.28 0.36
C GLY A 227 9.15 20.92 -0.04
N THR A 228 10.13 20.44 0.72
CA THR A 228 10.66 19.08 0.66
C THR A 228 10.45 18.42 2.02
N PHE A 229 10.35 17.08 2.03
CA PHE A 229 10.20 16.38 3.30
C PHE A 229 11.46 16.50 4.16
N PHE A 230 12.62 16.20 3.59
CA PHE A 230 13.92 16.48 4.22
C PHE A 230 14.59 17.74 3.66
N ASN A 231 15.51 18.30 4.42
CA ASN A 231 16.42 19.33 3.94
C ASN A 231 17.46 18.72 2.94
N ASP A 232 18.21 19.59 2.27
CA ASP A 232 19.13 19.17 1.19
C ASP A 232 20.21 18.20 1.68
N ASP A 233 20.59 18.25 2.96
CA ASP A 233 21.64 17.42 3.56
C ASP A 233 21.08 16.13 4.20
N ASN A 234 19.76 15.87 4.13
CA ASN A 234 19.08 14.77 4.80
C ASN A 234 19.37 14.67 6.31
N THR A 235 19.54 15.78 6.98
CA THR A 235 19.84 15.83 8.43
C THR A 235 18.65 16.27 9.28
N SER A 236 17.60 16.79 8.65
CA SER A 236 16.39 17.31 9.31
C SER A 236 15.22 17.38 8.33
N ILE A 237 14.02 17.68 8.84
CA ILE A 237 12.85 17.98 7.98
C ILE A 237 13.06 19.31 7.25
N GLY A 238 12.72 19.33 5.93
CA GLY A 238 12.85 20.51 5.08
C GLY A 238 11.68 21.50 5.23
N PHE A 239 10.50 21.01 5.62
CA PHE A 239 9.27 21.81 5.71
C PHE A 239 9.03 22.48 7.08
N GLY A 240 9.93 22.27 8.06
CA GLY A 240 9.77 22.81 9.42
C GLY A 240 10.09 24.29 9.49
N ASP A 241 11.28 24.70 9.06
CA ASP A 241 11.81 26.05 9.27
C ASP A 241 11.31 27.06 8.23
N ASN A 242 10.87 26.62 7.05
CA ASN A 242 10.36 27.50 6.00
C ASN A 242 8.88 27.84 6.12
N GLY A 243 8.20 27.34 7.16
CA GLY A 243 6.78 27.59 7.42
C GLY A 243 5.81 26.75 6.59
N VAL A 244 6.29 25.93 5.65
CA VAL A 244 5.43 25.11 4.77
C VAL A 244 4.57 24.14 5.59
N GLY A 245 5.17 23.42 6.54
CA GLY A 245 4.43 22.49 7.40
C GLY A 245 3.35 23.19 8.23
N ALA A 246 3.68 24.35 8.80
CA ALA A 246 2.70 25.14 9.55
C ALA A 246 1.55 25.64 8.66
N LYS A 247 1.84 26.11 7.44
CA LYS A 247 0.85 26.52 6.44
C LYS A 247 -0.10 25.37 6.10
N MET A 248 0.46 24.21 5.80
CA MET A 248 -0.29 23.00 5.41
C MET A 248 -1.24 22.54 6.52
N PHE A 249 -0.73 22.40 7.76
CA PHE A 249 -1.58 21.99 8.88
C PHE A 249 -2.62 23.03 9.26
N ALA A 250 -2.28 24.33 9.19
CA ALA A 250 -3.25 25.40 9.41
C ALA A 250 -4.39 25.36 8.37
N TYR A 251 -4.07 25.09 7.10
CA TYR A 251 -5.06 24.91 6.05
C TYR A 251 -5.99 23.72 6.33
N LEU A 252 -5.46 22.55 6.71
CA LEU A 252 -6.26 21.38 7.06
C LEU A 252 -7.15 21.62 8.29
N LYS A 253 -6.62 22.28 9.31
CA LYS A 253 -7.40 22.67 10.53
C LYS A 253 -8.50 23.66 10.21
N ASP A 254 -8.25 24.60 9.31
CA ASP A 254 -9.27 25.55 8.87
C ASP A 254 -10.43 24.85 8.16
N LEU A 255 -10.15 23.97 7.21
CA LEU A 255 -11.15 23.12 6.56
C LEU A 255 -11.92 22.24 7.56
N GLN A 256 -11.22 21.67 8.55
CA GLN A 256 -11.85 20.82 9.57
C GLN A 256 -12.80 21.66 10.45
N SER A 257 -12.41 22.87 10.80
CA SER A 257 -13.18 23.76 11.69
C SER A 257 -14.54 24.17 11.11
N THR A 258 -14.65 24.27 9.79
CA THR A 258 -15.88 24.62 9.08
C THR A 258 -16.74 23.38 8.74
N GLY A 259 -16.21 22.17 8.93
CA GLY A 259 -16.82 20.93 8.47
C GLY A 259 -16.62 20.69 6.97
N ALA A 260 -15.79 21.49 6.31
CA ALA A 260 -15.42 21.24 4.92
C ALA A 260 -14.58 19.98 4.79
N LEU A 261 -13.69 19.70 5.73
CA LEU A 261 -12.89 18.47 5.80
C LEU A 261 -13.45 17.51 6.84
N TYR A 262 -13.77 16.28 6.42
CA TYR A 262 -13.84 15.13 7.29
C TYR A 262 -12.47 14.43 7.34
N TYR A 263 -11.88 14.34 8.54
CA TYR A 263 -10.62 13.64 8.74
C TYR A 263 -10.90 12.36 9.54
N PRO A 264 -10.75 11.16 8.95
CA PRO A 264 -11.17 9.90 9.56
C PRO A 264 -10.21 9.46 10.67
N PRO A 265 -10.63 8.59 11.61
CA PRO A 265 -9.70 7.94 12.52
C PRO A 265 -8.65 7.13 11.75
N ALA A 266 -7.47 6.90 12.35
CA ALA A 266 -6.36 6.20 11.70
C ALA A 266 -6.75 4.78 11.26
N GLN A 267 -7.44 4.05 12.17
CA GLN A 267 -7.84 2.68 11.89
C GLN A 267 -8.86 2.64 10.75
N ASP A 268 -8.57 1.83 9.72
CA ASP A 268 -9.44 1.57 8.56
C ASP A 268 -9.82 2.83 7.76
N SER A 269 -9.01 3.89 7.87
CA SER A 269 -9.29 5.21 7.29
C SER A 269 -9.61 5.17 5.79
N GLY A 270 -8.89 4.35 5.02
CA GLY A 270 -9.08 4.20 3.58
C GLY A 270 -10.47 3.64 3.21
N ASN A 271 -10.96 2.62 3.93
CA ASN A 271 -12.28 2.06 3.71
C ASN A 271 -13.40 3.01 4.17
N ILE A 272 -13.16 3.74 5.27
CA ILE A 272 -14.11 4.74 5.77
C ILE A 272 -14.35 5.82 4.71
N VAL A 273 -13.29 6.43 4.17
CA VAL A 273 -13.43 7.51 3.19
C VAL A 273 -14.03 7.02 1.88
N ASN A 274 -13.65 5.81 1.41
CA ASN A 274 -14.25 5.19 0.23
C ASN A 274 -15.76 4.98 0.42
N SER A 275 -16.19 4.45 1.56
CA SER A 275 -17.60 4.26 1.87
C SER A 275 -18.36 5.57 1.92
N MET A 276 -17.80 6.60 2.56
CA MET A 276 -18.41 7.94 2.59
C MET A 276 -18.56 8.55 1.21
N PHE A 277 -17.57 8.36 0.34
CA PHE A 277 -17.64 8.86 -1.04
C PHE A 277 -18.73 8.13 -1.84
N VAL A 278 -18.75 6.80 -1.79
CA VAL A 278 -19.78 5.98 -2.47
C VAL A 278 -21.19 6.32 -2.00
N GLU A 279 -21.36 6.61 -0.71
CA GLU A 279 -22.66 7.00 -0.12
C GLU A 279 -23.04 8.48 -0.37
N GLY A 280 -22.21 9.26 -1.08
CA GLY A 280 -22.44 10.68 -1.33
C GLY A 280 -22.37 11.57 -0.08
N LYS A 281 -21.77 11.06 1.01
CA LYS A 281 -21.57 11.78 2.28
C LYS A 281 -20.39 12.75 2.23
N VAL A 282 -19.62 12.71 1.15
CA VAL A 282 -18.54 13.64 0.85
C VAL A 282 -18.53 13.96 -0.64
N GLY A 283 -18.24 15.21 -1.00
CA GLY A 283 -18.26 15.63 -2.39
C GLY A 283 -16.95 15.37 -3.14
N MET A 284 -15.82 15.43 -2.44
CA MET A 284 -14.49 15.22 -3.01
C MET A 284 -13.64 14.37 -2.06
N MET A 285 -12.69 13.63 -2.62
CA MET A 285 -11.84 12.74 -1.83
C MET A 285 -10.43 12.69 -2.43
N TYR A 286 -9.43 12.97 -1.61
CA TYR A 286 -8.05 12.59 -1.91
C TYR A 286 -7.93 11.08 -1.71
N GLN A 287 -7.54 10.35 -2.74
CA GLN A 287 -7.37 8.90 -2.63
C GLN A 287 -6.41 8.40 -3.71
N SER A 288 -5.91 7.19 -3.53
CA SER A 288 -5.06 6.49 -4.49
C SER A 288 -5.78 6.22 -5.81
N THR A 289 -5.06 6.32 -6.92
CA THR A 289 -5.53 5.85 -8.24
C THR A 289 -5.91 4.37 -8.23
N GLY A 290 -5.31 3.56 -7.36
CA GLY A 290 -5.68 2.15 -7.18
C GLY A 290 -7.13 1.92 -6.74
N SER A 291 -7.84 2.97 -6.29
CA SER A 291 -9.25 2.90 -5.92
C SER A 291 -10.20 3.12 -7.11
N ILE A 292 -9.71 3.61 -8.26
CA ILE A 292 -10.57 4.00 -9.40
C ILE A 292 -11.46 2.83 -9.86
N GLY A 293 -10.88 1.65 -10.07
CA GLY A 293 -11.62 0.48 -10.56
C GLY A 293 -12.77 0.07 -9.63
N GLY A 294 -12.51 0.06 -8.31
CA GLY A 294 -13.52 -0.22 -7.30
C GLY A 294 -14.60 0.85 -7.21
N LEU A 295 -14.19 2.12 -7.19
CA LEU A 295 -15.12 3.26 -7.10
C LEU A 295 -16.01 3.38 -8.34
N SER A 296 -15.46 3.26 -9.55
CA SER A 296 -16.22 3.33 -10.80
C SER A 296 -17.37 2.34 -10.86
N SER A 297 -17.23 1.19 -10.20
CA SER A 297 -18.29 0.16 -10.17
C SER A 297 -19.25 0.30 -8.99
N ALA A 298 -18.93 1.12 -7.99
CA ALA A 298 -19.68 1.22 -6.73
C ALA A 298 -20.55 2.48 -6.63
N VAL A 299 -20.18 3.57 -7.31
CA VAL A 299 -20.92 4.83 -7.26
C VAL A 299 -22.10 4.83 -8.23
N ASP A 300 -23.16 5.56 -7.90
CA ASP A 300 -24.38 5.75 -8.72
C ASP A 300 -24.55 7.19 -9.25
N PHE A 301 -23.46 7.99 -9.17
CA PHE A 301 -23.42 9.39 -9.62
C PHE A 301 -22.33 9.60 -10.69
N ASP A 302 -22.35 10.73 -11.35
CA ASP A 302 -21.28 11.13 -12.29
C ASP A 302 -19.96 11.34 -11.54
N TYR A 303 -19.05 10.42 -11.73
CA TYR A 303 -17.77 10.34 -11.04
C TYR A 303 -16.62 10.69 -11.97
N VAL A 304 -15.82 11.65 -11.55
CA VAL A 304 -14.61 12.06 -12.28
C VAL A 304 -13.39 12.12 -11.33
N THR A 305 -12.21 12.11 -11.94
CA THR A 305 -10.96 12.34 -11.23
C THR A 305 -10.31 13.63 -11.78
N ALA A 306 -9.47 14.24 -10.94
CA ALA A 306 -8.71 15.42 -11.31
C ALA A 306 -7.31 15.36 -10.67
N PHE A 307 -6.39 16.19 -11.14
CA PHE A 307 -5.12 16.40 -10.46
C PHE A 307 -5.37 16.90 -9.04
N LEU A 308 -4.46 16.55 -8.13
CA LEU A 308 -4.48 17.17 -6.82
C LEU A 308 -4.35 18.69 -6.96
N PRO A 309 -5.22 19.47 -6.32
CA PRO A 309 -5.12 20.92 -6.33
C PRO A 309 -3.77 21.38 -5.80
N LYS A 310 -3.13 22.30 -6.52
CA LYS A 310 -1.85 22.86 -6.11
C LYS A 310 -2.01 24.02 -5.10
N ASP A 311 -0.95 24.29 -4.38
CA ASP A 311 -0.74 25.59 -3.73
C ASP A 311 0.19 26.45 -4.61
N GLU A 312 1.50 26.30 -4.50
CA GLU A 312 2.50 27.01 -5.33
C GLU A 312 2.74 26.25 -6.66
N VAL A 313 2.87 24.93 -6.60
CA VAL A 313 3.21 24.08 -7.74
C VAL A 313 2.35 22.82 -7.78
N TYR A 314 2.19 22.22 -8.96
CA TYR A 314 1.75 20.83 -9.02
C TYR A 314 2.91 19.94 -8.58
N ALA A 315 2.65 19.08 -7.63
CA ALA A 315 3.60 18.06 -7.16
C ALA A 315 2.83 16.92 -6.49
N ASN A 316 3.25 15.69 -6.74
CA ASN A 316 2.66 14.53 -6.10
C ASN A 316 3.68 13.39 -5.96
N PRO A 317 3.77 12.74 -4.81
CA PRO A 317 4.57 11.54 -4.66
C PRO A 317 3.91 10.37 -5.41
N THR A 318 4.70 9.50 -5.99
CA THR A 318 4.20 8.18 -6.41
C THR A 318 4.07 7.28 -5.19
N GLY A 319 3.19 6.30 -5.27
CA GLY A 319 2.95 5.33 -4.20
C GLY A 319 2.89 3.90 -4.73
N GLY A 320 2.39 3.00 -3.89
CA GLY A 320 2.28 1.59 -4.20
C GLY A 320 3.56 0.82 -3.91
N ALA A 321 3.63 -0.40 -4.42
CA ALA A 321 4.71 -1.31 -4.12
C ALA A 321 5.45 -1.77 -5.37
N ASN A 322 6.62 -2.32 -5.13
CA ASN A 322 7.42 -3.03 -6.10
C ASN A 322 7.35 -4.54 -5.81
N VAL A 323 7.62 -5.35 -6.83
CA VAL A 323 7.89 -6.77 -6.68
C VAL A 323 9.39 -6.99 -6.50
N THR A 324 9.75 -7.86 -5.55
CA THR A 324 11.13 -8.23 -5.22
C THR A 324 11.27 -9.75 -5.16
N MET A 325 12.47 -10.24 -5.44
CA MET A 325 12.85 -11.63 -5.22
C MET A 325 13.82 -11.71 -4.04
N LEU A 326 13.65 -12.67 -3.13
CA LEU A 326 14.59 -12.83 -2.04
C LEU A 326 15.86 -13.55 -2.50
N SER A 327 17.02 -13.07 -2.06
CA SER A 327 18.32 -13.70 -2.36
C SER A 327 18.44 -15.12 -1.81
N SER A 328 17.68 -15.45 -0.75
CA SER A 328 17.60 -16.78 -0.14
C SER A 328 16.73 -17.78 -0.90
N SER A 329 15.93 -17.33 -1.88
CA SER A 329 15.09 -18.22 -2.70
C SER A 329 15.89 -19.36 -3.31
N LYS A 330 15.35 -20.57 -3.24
CA LYS A 330 15.89 -21.77 -3.88
C LYS A 330 15.30 -22.01 -5.28
N ASN A 331 14.29 -21.21 -5.65
CA ASN A 331 13.48 -21.35 -6.86
C ASN A 331 13.64 -20.12 -7.78
N LYS A 332 14.85 -19.51 -7.81
CA LYS A 332 15.08 -18.20 -8.45
C LYS A 332 14.62 -18.12 -9.90
N GLU A 333 14.89 -19.16 -10.70
CA GLU A 333 14.47 -19.20 -12.12
C GLU A 333 12.93 -19.21 -12.25
N ALA A 334 12.25 -20.01 -11.42
CA ALA A 334 10.79 -20.06 -11.42
C ALA A 334 10.18 -18.75 -10.84
N ALA A 335 10.80 -18.18 -9.83
CA ALA A 335 10.42 -16.88 -9.26
C ALA A 335 10.58 -15.74 -10.30
N TRP A 336 11.69 -15.77 -11.05
CA TRP A 336 11.91 -14.81 -12.13
C TRP A 336 10.89 -14.99 -13.26
N GLU A 337 10.57 -16.23 -13.67
CA GLU A 337 9.55 -16.46 -14.68
C GLU A 337 8.19 -15.88 -14.29
N PHE A 338 7.80 -16.03 -13.01
CA PHE A 338 6.59 -15.39 -12.50
C PHE A 338 6.66 -13.86 -12.56
N ILE A 339 7.78 -13.27 -12.09
CA ILE A 339 7.98 -11.81 -12.13
C ILE A 339 7.96 -11.33 -13.59
N ARG A 340 8.72 -11.97 -14.48
CA ARG A 340 8.79 -11.60 -15.91
C ARG A 340 7.43 -11.65 -16.57
N TRP A 341 6.67 -12.73 -16.34
CA TRP A 341 5.35 -12.89 -16.90
C TRP A 341 4.39 -11.81 -16.37
N MET A 342 4.44 -11.54 -15.09
CA MET A 342 3.62 -10.51 -14.44
C MET A 342 3.95 -9.10 -14.99
N GLU A 343 5.22 -8.81 -15.29
CA GLU A 343 5.65 -7.49 -15.74
C GLU A 343 5.47 -7.28 -17.25
N MET A 344 5.66 -8.29 -18.06
CA MET A 344 5.88 -8.12 -19.51
C MET A 344 4.79 -8.75 -20.38
N GLU A 345 4.00 -9.69 -19.87
CA GLU A 345 2.98 -10.36 -20.67
C GLU A 345 1.60 -9.70 -20.54
N GLU A 346 0.83 -9.72 -21.63
CA GLU A 346 -0.50 -9.08 -21.65
C GLU A 346 -1.46 -9.76 -20.68
N GLU A 347 -1.43 -11.08 -20.59
CA GLU A 347 -2.26 -11.87 -19.67
C GLU A 347 -1.86 -11.70 -18.20
N GLY A 348 -0.68 -11.14 -17.94
CA GLY A 348 -0.15 -10.83 -16.63
C GLY A 348 -0.51 -9.42 -16.17
N GLY A 349 0.49 -8.56 -16.16
CA GLY A 349 0.38 -7.22 -15.60
C GLY A 349 -0.56 -6.29 -16.35
N LEU A 350 -0.64 -6.37 -17.69
CA LEU A 350 -1.56 -5.53 -18.44
C LEU A 350 -3.02 -5.78 -18.03
N GLU A 351 -3.42 -7.05 -17.92
CA GLU A 351 -4.79 -7.37 -17.48
C GLU A 351 -5.05 -6.91 -16.03
N PHE A 352 -4.06 -6.98 -15.16
CA PHE A 352 -4.15 -6.46 -13.80
C PHE A 352 -4.34 -4.93 -13.78
N ILE A 353 -3.62 -4.18 -14.63
CA ILE A 353 -3.77 -2.73 -14.77
C ILE A 353 -5.13 -2.36 -15.36
N LEU A 354 -5.61 -3.10 -16.37
CA LEU A 354 -6.93 -2.86 -16.96
C LEU A 354 -8.08 -3.00 -15.96
N GLN A 355 -7.97 -3.91 -15.00
CA GLN A 355 -8.99 -4.15 -13.97
C GLN A 355 -8.88 -3.21 -12.77
N SER A 356 -7.66 -2.91 -12.35
CA SER A 356 -7.38 -2.05 -11.18
C SER A 356 -7.52 -0.56 -11.52
N GLY A 357 -6.91 0.30 -10.85
CA GLY A 357 -6.73 1.72 -11.20
C GLY A 357 -5.25 2.09 -11.15
N TYR A 358 -4.39 1.06 -11.03
CA TYR A 358 -2.95 1.28 -10.96
C TYR A 358 -2.39 1.77 -12.29
N LEU A 359 -1.21 2.35 -12.23
CA LEU A 359 -0.54 2.95 -13.38
C LEU A 359 0.15 1.87 -14.24
N PRO A 360 0.06 1.96 -15.58
CA PRO A 360 0.81 1.09 -16.45
C PRO A 360 2.31 1.33 -16.24
N PHE A 361 3.01 0.29 -15.84
CA PHE A 361 4.41 0.39 -15.40
C PHE A 361 5.42 0.08 -16.50
N THR A 362 5.00 -0.39 -17.67
CA THR A 362 5.88 -0.52 -18.84
C THR A 362 5.43 0.37 -19.99
N LYS A 363 6.38 0.80 -20.83
CA LYS A 363 6.08 1.56 -22.06
C LYS A 363 5.18 0.76 -23.01
N LYS A 364 5.40 -0.55 -23.12
CA LYS A 364 4.57 -1.46 -23.92
C LYS A 364 3.12 -1.45 -23.45
N MET A 365 2.85 -1.44 -22.14
CA MET A 365 1.49 -1.30 -21.62
C MET A 365 0.87 0.04 -22.01
N VAL A 366 1.61 1.14 -21.83
CA VAL A 366 1.14 2.48 -22.19
C VAL A 366 0.77 2.58 -23.67
N GLU A 367 1.56 1.98 -24.55
CA GLU A 367 1.37 2.01 -26.00
C GLU A 367 0.35 0.97 -26.49
N SER A 368 -0.11 0.04 -25.64
CA SER A 368 -1.07 -1.00 -26.02
C SER A 368 -2.42 -0.43 -26.43
N GLU A 369 -3.05 -1.07 -27.42
CA GLU A 369 -4.41 -0.71 -27.86
C GLU A 369 -5.40 -0.78 -26.70
N GLN A 370 -5.25 -1.78 -25.82
CA GLN A 370 -6.11 -2.01 -24.67
C GLN A 370 -6.07 -0.82 -23.67
N ILE A 371 -4.89 -0.30 -23.34
CA ILE A 371 -4.77 0.88 -22.47
C ILE A 371 -5.29 2.15 -23.16
N GLN A 372 -4.99 2.34 -24.43
CA GLN A 372 -5.48 3.51 -25.16
C GLN A 372 -7.01 3.50 -25.28
N GLU A 373 -7.62 2.36 -25.55
CA GLU A 373 -9.08 2.21 -25.55
C GLU A 373 -9.69 2.39 -24.16
N LEU A 374 -9.04 1.85 -23.11
CA LEU A 374 -9.48 2.04 -21.73
C LEU A 374 -9.51 3.52 -21.37
N TRP A 375 -8.45 4.26 -21.66
CA TRP A 375 -8.36 5.69 -21.38
C TRP A 375 -9.35 6.52 -22.20
N ALA A 376 -9.67 6.10 -23.42
CA ALA A 376 -10.71 6.74 -24.24
C ALA A 376 -12.12 6.53 -23.67
N LYS A 377 -12.39 5.34 -23.11
CA LYS A 377 -13.68 4.99 -22.49
C LYS A 377 -13.81 5.50 -21.04
N GLU A 378 -12.71 5.47 -20.29
CA GLU A 378 -12.63 5.83 -18.88
C GLU A 378 -11.53 6.89 -18.66
N PRO A 379 -11.77 8.16 -19.05
CA PRO A 379 -10.75 9.21 -18.97
C PRO A 379 -10.21 9.43 -17.53
N ASN A 380 -10.98 9.06 -16.51
CA ASN A 380 -10.54 9.08 -15.11
C ASN A 380 -9.22 8.35 -14.88
N ARG A 381 -8.99 7.25 -15.59
CA ARG A 381 -7.78 6.44 -15.42
C ARG A 381 -6.56 7.13 -16.04
N LYS A 382 -6.76 7.92 -17.10
CA LYS A 382 -5.67 8.65 -17.75
C LYS A 382 -5.17 9.82 -16.92
N VAL A 383 -6.05 10.48 -16.16
CA VAL A 383 -5.69 11.62 -15.31
C VAL A 383 -4.51 11.27 -14.38
N ALA A 384 -4.55 10.08 -13.79
CA ALA A 384 -3.49 9.60 -12.91
C ALA A 384 -2.14 9.45 -13.62
N TYR A 385 -2.15 8.97 -14.86
CA TYR A 385 -0.95 8.85 -15.69
C TYR A 385 -0.43 10.23 -16.11
N ASP A 386 -1.32 11.11 -16.55
CA ASP A 386 -0.94 12.47 -16.93
C ASP A 386 -0.35 13.27 -15.77
N GLN A 387 -0.80 13.01 -14.51
CA GLN A 387 -0.25 13.64 -13.32
C GLN A 387 1.20 13.22 -13.02
N LEU A 388 1.70 12.12 -13.61
CA LEU A 388 3.10 11.70 -13.44
C LEU A 388 4.11 12.73 -13.95
N GLU A 389 3.70 13.65 -14.84
CA GLU A 389 4.53 14.80 -15.22
C GLU A 389 5.02 15.61 -14.01
N PHE A 390 4.21 15.63 -12.95
CA PHE A 390 4.50 16.36 -11.69
C PHE A 390 4.94 15.44 -10.57
N ALA A 391 5.35 14.22 -10.89
CA ALA A 391 5.79 13.27 -9.87
C ALA A 391 7.06 13.75 -9.19
N VAL A 392 7.04 13.74 -7.86
CA VAL A 392 8.22 13.98 -7.03
C VAL A 392 8.66 12.66 -6.42
N ASP A 393 9.97 12.41 -6.43
CA ASP A 393 10.52 11.25 -5.74
C ASP A 393 10.45 11.49 -4.23
N THR A 394 10.08 10.47 -3.49
CA THR A 394 10.15 10.52 -2.03
C THR A 394 11.51 10.05 -1.57
N ASN A 395 11.90 10.51 -0.40
CA ASN A 395 13.20 10.20 0.16
C ASN A 395 13.44 8.70 0.29
N LYS A 396 14.70 8.33 0.03
CA LYS A 396 15.24 6.98 0.16
C LYS A 396 16.18 6.99 1.36
N ASP A 397 15.62 6.88 2.56
CA ASP A 397 16.39 6.80 3.80
C ASP A 397 16.00 5.54 4.56
N VAL A 398 16.97 4.82 5.08
CA VAL A 398 16.74 3.58 5.84
C VAL A 398 15.90 3.83 7.09
N ALA A 399 15.99 5.02 7.67
CA ALA A 399 15.20 5.43 8.84
C ALA A 399 13.79 5.91 8.48
N TRP A 400 13.42 5.94 7.18
CA TRP A 400 12.11 6.39 6.73
C TRP A 400 10.93 5.80 7.52
N PRO A 401 10.88 4.48 7.81
CA PRO A 401 9.75 3.91 8.56
C PRO A 401 9.61 4.48 9.97
N GLU A 402 10.73 4.68 10.69
CA GLU A 402 10.73 5.26 12.03
C GLU A 402 10.28 6.72 12.00
N ILE A 403 10.80 7.49 11.03
CA ILE A 403 10.41 8.90 10.84
C ILE A 403 8.93 9.03 10.47
N MET A 404 8.39 8.14 9.64
CA MET A 404 6.97 8.13 9.30
C MET A 404 6.09 7.83 10.52
N HIS A 405 6.52 6.95 11.42
CA HIS A 405 5.82 6.70 12.67
C HIS A 405 5.71 7.98 13.53
N GLU A 406 6.82 8.72 13.65
CA GLU A 406 6.82 10.01 14.35
C GLU A 406 5.98 11.07 13.63
N PHE A 407 5.97 11.06 12.29
CA PHE A 407 5.12 11.97 11.52
C PHE A 407 3.63 11.66 11.72
N PHE A 408 3.22 10.39 11.76
CA PHE A 408 1.87 9.99 12.15
C PHE A 408 1.50 10.53 13.54
N SER A 409 2.39 10.42 14.51
CA SER A 409 2.18 10.93 15.87
C SER A 409 2.00 12.46 15.89
N ALA A 410 2.79 13.17 15.09
CA ALA A 410 2.65 14.63 14.95
C ALA A 410 1.32 15.02 14.28
N MET A 411 0.91 14.29 13.24
CA MET A 411 -0.40 14.47 12.59
C MET A 411 -1.55 14.25 13.59
N GLU A 412 -1.50 13.19 14.38
CA GLU A 412 -2.50 12.87 15.40
C GLU A 412 -2.63 14.02 16.42
N ALA A 413 -1.48 14.45 16.95
CA ALA A 413 -1.43 15.54 17.92
C ALA A 413 -2.05 16.83 17.38
N ILE A 414 -1.79 17.17 16.11
CA ILE A 414 -2.34 18.39 15.49
C ILE A 414 -3.82 18.20 15.12
N MET A 415 -4.16 17.15 14.41
CA MET A 415 -5.47 17.02 13.78
C MET A 415 -6.57 16.61 14.76
N TYR A 416 -6.27 15.78 15.77
CA TYR A 416 -7.25 15.30 16.74
C TYR A 416 -7.11 15.97 18.11
N ASP A 417 -5.89 16.06 18.65
CA ASP A 417 -5.66 16.61 19.98
C ASP A 417 -5.61 18.11 20.01
N SER A 418 -5.65 18.78 18.84
CA SER A 418 -5.58 20.24 18.68
C SER A 418 -4.35 20.86 19.37
N LYS A 419 -3.21 20.14 19.32
CA LYS A 419 -1.93 20.66 19.80
C LYS A 419 -1.46 21.83 18.93
N ASP A 420 -0.64 22.68 19.53
CA ASP A 420 -0.04 23.82 18.83
C ASP A 420 0.84 23.34 17.67
N ILE A 421 0.57 23.83 16.46
CA ILE A 421 1.22 23.37 15.24
C ILE A 421 2.74 23.63 15.28
N PRO A 422 3.24 24.86 15.54
CA PRO A 422 4.67 25.12 15.59
C PRO A 422 5.41 24.26 16.63
N ALA A 423 4.86 24.13 17.84
CA ALA A 423 5.49 23.35 18.89
C ALA A 423 5.52 21.84 18.57
N THR A 424 4.49 21.31 17.91
CA THR A 424 4.45 19.91 17.49
C THR A 424 5.44 19.64 16.38
N LEU A 425 5.52 20.53 15.38
CA LEU A 425 6.51 20.42 14.29
C LEU A 425 7.95 20.55 14.80
N ASP A 426 8.22 21.44 15.78
CA ASP A 426 9.54 21.54 16.41
C ASP A 426 9.93 20.24 17.16
N THR A 427 8.96 19.60 17.82
CA THR A 427 9.17 18.30 18.46
C THR A 427 9.49 17.21 17.43
N PHE A 428 8.68 17.12 16.37
CA PHE A 428 8.90 16.18 15.27
C PHE A 428 10.25 16.40 14.58
N LYS A 429 10.62 17.67 14.34
CA LYS A 429 11.94 18.02 13.78
C LYS A 429 13.08 17.48 14.63
N LYS A 430 13.07 17.72 15.93
CA LYS A 430 14.12 17.26 16.85
C LYS A 430 14.21 15.75 16.91
N GLU A 431 13.07 15.06 16.85
CA GLU A 431 13.06 13.61 16.85
C GLU A 431 13.60 13.05 15.53
N THR A 432 13.22 13.65 14.39
CA THR A 432 13.79 13.30 13.08
C THR A 432 15.30 13.49 13.06
N GLU A 433 15.81 14.63 13.56
CA GLU A 433 17.25 14.89 13.66
C GLU A 433 17.97 13.85 14.54
N ARG A 434 17.32 13.43 15.63
CA ARG A 434 17.85 12.36 16.51
C ARG A 434 17.93 11.01 15.79
N ILE A 435 16.89 10.66 15.03
CA ILE A 435 16.82 9.41 14.26
C ILE A 435 17.90 9.41 13.15
N LEU A 436 17.99 10.48 12.38
CA LEU A 436 18.96 10.59 11.27
C LEU A 436 20.42 10.66 11.73
N ALA A 437 20.71 10.92 13.01
CA ALA A 437 22.05 10.97 13.58
C ALA A 437 22.55 9.60 14.09
N GLN A 438 21.74 8.53 14.01
CA GLN A 438 22.10 7.18 14.46
C GLN A 438 22.84 6.39 13.39
#